data_d69d6a61143960ec054a555f15631b48
#
_entry.id   d69d6a61143960ec054a555f15631b48
#
_cell.length_a   1.000
_cell.length_b   1.000
_cell.length_c   1.000
_cell.angle_alpha   90.00
_cell.angle_beta   90.00
_cell.angle_gamma   90.00
#
_symmetry.space_group_name_H-M   'P 1'
#
loop_
_entity.id
_entity.type
_entity.pdbx_description
1 polymer ?
#
loop_
_entity_poly.entity_id
_entity_poly.type
_entity_poly.pdbx_seq_one_letter_code
_entity_poly.pdbx_strand_id
1 'polypeptide(L)'
;NNEHDNTLTDLYYDDVEMIKYQKERYVNALDKYIDLKKKFLGLDEIHMYDLYVPLVKEFDKKITFETAKKEALASVALLGQEYVEAYEKGLNSRWIDVYENEGKRSGAYSSGQRVHPFVLMNFANSLDTEFTLAHEMGHAMHSYMSTKYQAPLDRHYKIFVAEVASTCNEALLMDYLRKQSLDPKFQAYLINHFMEQFRTTLFRQCMFAEFEKIINEKTANNEVLTSDTLNQIYADLNKFYYGEDVIVDDEISMEWARIPHFYMNFYVYQYATGFSAAMALSQKLLHGTQADIEAYLSFLKSGCTKSPVELLRMAGVDMASPKPIEDAIELFDSLIDEFESIMK
;
A
#
# COMPACT_ATOMS: atom_id res chain seq x y z
N ASN A 1 15.85 11.38 24.61
CA ASN A 1 14.72 10.44 24.69
C ASN A 1 13.46 11.28 24.49
N ASN A 2 12.91 11.23 23.31
CA ASN A 2 11.68 11.93 22.99
C ASN A 2 10.51 11.01 23.34
N GLU A 3 9.54 11.47 24.13
CA GLU A 3 8.30 10.76 24.40
C GLU A 3 7.55 10.35 23.12
N HIS A 4 7.81 11.00 22.00
CA HIS A 4 7.27 10.63 20.68
C HIS A 4 7.86 9.35 20.06
N ASP A 5 9.10 8.98 20.39
CA ASP A 5 9.72 7.75 19.90
C ASP A 5 9.13 6.50 20.57
N ASN A 6 8.80 6.60 21.85
CA ASN A 6 8.18 5.50 22.58
C ASN A 6 6.78 5.17 22.04
N THR A 7 6.00 6.18 21.68
CA THR A 7 4.63 5.96 21.16
C THR A 7 4.63 5.22 19.81
N LEU A 8 5.60 5.49 18.92
CA LEU A 8 5.72 4.77 17.64
C LEU A 8 6.23 3.34 17.83
N THR A 9 7.12 3.13 18.80
CA THR A 9 7.60 1.78 19.14
C THR A 9 6.49 0.95 19.81
N ASP A 10 5.72 1.54 20.70
CA ASP A 10 4.59 0.89 21.36
C ASP A 10 3.51 0.51 20.32
N LEU A 11 3.18 1.43 19.40
CA LEU A 11 2.27 1.13 18.27
C LEU A 11 2.82 0.00 17.39
N TYR A 12 4.11 0.00 17.08
CA TYR A 12 4.73 -1.08 16.33
C TYR A 12 4.52 -2.45 16.96
N TYR A 13 4.75 -2.58 18.28
CA TYR A 13 4.56 -3.84 19.00
C TYR A 13 3.07 -4.22 19.08
N ASP A 14 2.21 -3.26 19.33
CA ASP A 14 0.77 -3.48 19.42
C ASP A 14 0.18 -3.88 18.06
N ASP A 15 0.60 -3.24 16.96
CA ASP A 15 0.16 -3.56 15.61
C ASP A 15 0.61 -4.96 15.19
N VAL A 16 1.86 -5.35 15.46
CA VAL A 16 2.36 -6.70 15.14
C VAL A 16 1.64 -7.77 15.95
N GLU A 17 1.42 -7.56 17.26
CA GLU A 17 0.66 -8.50 18.08
C GLU A 17 -0.82 -8.54 17.68
N MET A 18 -1.42 -7.41 17.31
CA MET A 18 -2.80 -7.34 16.83
C MET A 18 -2.97 -8.09 15.52
N ILE A 19 -2.02 -7.94 14.60
CA ILE A 19 -1.98 -8.72 13.37
C ILE A 19 -1.85 -10.21 13.69
N LYS A 20 -0.99 -10.58 14.61
CA LYS A 20 -0.78 -11.96 15.04
C LYS A 20 -2.00 -12.56 15.75
N TYR A 21 -2.72 -11.76 16.54
CA TYR A 21 -3.97 -12.17 17.21
C TYR A 21 -5.11 -12.42 16.20
N GLN A 22 -5.13 -11.69 15.12
CA GLN A 22 -6.08 -11.85 14.02
C GLN A 22 -5.65 -12.94 13.02
N LYS A 23 -4.58 -13.67 13.32
CA LYS A 23 -3.93 -14.68 12.46
C LYS A 23 -4.90 -15.65 11.80
N GLU A 24 -5.84 -16.22 12.54
CA GLU A 24 -6.78 -17.22 12.01
C GLU A 24 -7.64 -16.63 10.87
N ARG A 25 -8.04 -15.36 10.97
CA ARG A 25 -8.74 -14.67 9.90
C ARG A 25 -7.82 -14.34 8.72
N TYR A 26 -6.58 -13.93 9.00
CA TYR A 26 -5.59 -13.57 8.00
C TYR A 26 -5.11 -14.76 7.19
N VAL A 27 -4.73 -15.83 7.88
CA VAL A 27 -4.27 -17.07 7.25
C VAL A 27 -5.39 -17.58 6.34
N ASN A 28 -6.63 -17.64 6.81
CA ASN A 28 -7.75 -18.13 6.00
C ASN A 28 -7.97 -17.30 4.71
N ALA A 29 -7.85 -15.98 4.75
CA ALA A 29 -8.01 -15.15 3.56
C ALA A 29 -6.84 -15.28 2.58
N LEU A 30 -5.61 -15.37 3.10
CA LEU A 30 -4.43 -15.58 2.27
C LEU A 30 -4.38 -17.00 1.71
N ASP A 31 -4.71 -18.02 2.50
CA ASP A 31 -4.84 -19.42 2.05
C ASP A 31 -5.86 -19.54 0.91
N LYS A 32 -7.04 -18.92 1.06
CA LYS A 32 -8.05 -18.86 0.00
C LYS A 32 -7.51 -18.23 -1.29
N TYR A 33 -6.68 -17.19 -1.18
CA TYR A 33 -6.02 -16.59 -2.34
C TYR A 33 -4.96 -17.50 -2.95
N ILE A 34 -4.20 -18.22 -2.14
CA ILE A 34 -3.22 -19.23 -2.59
C ILE A 34 -3.91 -20.37 -3.32
N ASP A 35 -5.00 -20.88 -2.77
CA ASP A 35 -5.84 -21.88 -3.42
C ASP A 35 -6.38 -21.41 -4.77
N LEU A 36 -6.81 -20.15 -4.82
CA LEU A 36 -7.22 -19.51 -6.06
C LEU A 36 -6.08 -19.51 -7.07
N LYS A 37 -4.87 -19.11 -6.67
CA LYS A 37 -3.68 -19.13 -7.54
C LYS A 37 -3.36 -20.53 -8.03
N LYS A 38 -3.29 -21.50 -7.14
CA LYS A 38 -3.01 -22.91 -7.46
C LYS A 38 -3.99 -23.43 -8.51
N LYS A 39 -5.28 -23.20 -8.31
CA LYS A 39 -6.36 -23.59 -9.22
C LYS A 39 -6.26 -22.94 -10.59
N PHE A 40 -6.10 -21.61 -10.66
CA PHE A 40 -6.09 -20.89 -11.94
C PHE A 40 -4.79 -21.04 -12.73
N LEU A 41 -3.66 -21.27 -12.05
CA LEU A 41 -2.39 -21.59 -12.70
C LEU A 41 -2.29 -23.06 -13.10
N GLY A 42 -3.22 -23.92 -12.63
CA GLY A 42 -3.24 -25.35 -12.95
C GLY A 42 -2.07 -26.11 -12.35
N LEU A 43 -1.65 -25.74 -11.14
CA LEU A 43 -0.50 -26.33 -10.46
C LEU A 43 -0.93 -27.45 -9.51
N ASP A 44 -0.18 -28.57 -9.50
CA ASP A 44 -0.35 -29.62 -8.50
C ASP A 44 0.26 -29.22 -7.14
N GLU A 45 1.38 -28.53 -7.18
CA GLU A 45 2.09 -27.94 -6.04
C GLU A 45 2.34 -26.46 -6.32
N ILE A 46 2.33 -25.62 -5.28
CA ILE A 46 2.58 -24.17 -5.39
C ILE A 46 3.81 -23.79 -4.57
N HIS A 47 4.75 -23.11 -5.21
CA HIS A 47 6.00 -22.63 -4.62
C HIS A 47 5.96 -21.14 -4.37
N MET A 48 6.85 -20.63 -3.52
CA MET A 48 6.93 -19.18 -3.22
C MET A 48 7.12 -18.32 -4.48
N TYR A 49 7.82 -18.82 -5.49
CA TYR A 49 8.01 -18.09 -6.76
C TYR A 49 6.76 -18.05 -7.64
N ASP A 50 5.85 -19.04 -7.52
CA ASP A 50 4.59 -19.08 -8.28
C ASP A 50 3.63 -17.96 -7.82
N LEU A 51 3.79 -17.48 -6.59
CA LEU A 51 2.99 -16.37 -6.07
C LEU A 51 3.19 -15.06 -6.85
N TYR A 52 4.28 -14.94 -7.61
CA TYR A 52 4.55 -13.78 -8.47
C TYR A 52 3.98 -13.93 -9.89
N VAL A 53 3.44 -15.10 -10.24
CA VAL A 53 2.79 -15.30 -11.54
C VAL A 53 1.41 -14.66 -11.51
N PRO A 54 1.07 -13.74 -12.43
CA PRO A 54 -0.24 -13.11 -12.46
C PRO A 54 -1.32 -14.13 -12.84
N LEU A 55 -2.49 -14.07 -12.17
CA LEU A 55 -3.66 -14.90 -12.46
C LEU A 55 -4.28 -14.59 -13.82
N VAL A 56 -4.21 -13.34 -14.22
CA VAL A 56 -4.70 -12.87 -15.52
C VAL A 56 -3.50 -12.42 -16.33
N LYS A 57 -3.36 -12.96 -17.54
CA LYS A 57 -2.33 -12.49 -18.47
C LYS A 57 -2.46 -10.99 -18.66
N GLU A 58 -1.33 -10.31 -18.81
CA GLU A 58 -1.25 -8.88 -19.05
C GLU A 58 -2.34 -8.41 -20.01
N PHE A 59 -3.13 -7.46 -19.57
CA PHE A 59 -4.14 -6.83 -20.40
C PHE A 59 -3.41 -5.87 -21.33
N ASP A 60 -3.24 -6.26 -22.59
CA ASP A 60 -2.45 -5.53 -23.60
C ASP A 60 -3.18 -4.23 -24.05
N LYS A 61 -3.59 -3.41 -23.06
CA LYS A 61 -4.15 -2.08 -23.30
C LYS A 61 -3.03 -1.05 -23.14
N LYS A 62 -2.55 -0.55 -24.24
CA LYS A 62 -1.61 0.57 -24.23
C LYS A 62 -2.30 1.83 -23.70
N ILE A 63 -1.91 2.27 -22.52
CA ILE A 63 -2.42 3.47 -21.89
C ILE A 63 -1.44 4.61 -22.11
N THR A 64 -1.85 5.63 -22.88
CA THR A 64 -1.01 6.81 -23.08
C THR A 64 -0.99 7.69 -21.81
N PHE A 65 0.05 8.49 -21.62
CA PHE A 65 0.11 9.42 -20.51
C PHE A 65 -1.08 10.40 -20.49
N GLU A 66 -1.54 10.84 -21.67
CA GLU A 66 -2.74 11.70 -21.77
C GLU A 66 -4.04 10.98 -21.33
N THR A 67 -4.15 9.67 -21.58
CA THR A 67 -5.26 8.85 -21.07
C THR A 67 -5.16 8.73 -19.56
N ALA A 68 -4.00 8.34 -19.05
CA ALA A 68 -3.76 8.20 -17.60
C ALA A 68 -4.04 9.50 -16.83
N LYS A 69 -3.64 10.65 -17.37
CA LYS A 69 -3.97 11.95 -16.76
C LYS A 69 -5.48 12.18 -16.64
N LYS A 70 -6.24 11.86 -17.68
CA LYS A 70 -7.69 12.06 -17.69
C LYS A 70 -8.39 11.13 -16.70
N GLU A 71 -8.00 9.86 -16.69
CA GLU A 71 -8.59 8.83 -15.83
C GLU A 71 -8.23 9.11 -14.35
N ALA A 72 -6.97 9.44 -14.05
CA ALA A 72 -6.53 9.83 -12.72
C ALA A 72 -7.21 11.12 -12.20
N LEU A 73 -7.39 12.15 -13.06
CA LEU A 73 -8.11 13.36 -12.68
C LEU A 73 -9.60 13.08 -12.42
N ALA A 74 -10.23 12.26 -13.26
CA ALA A 74 -11.63 11.90 -13.10
C ALA A 74 -11.88 11.07 -11.84
N SER A 75 -10.94 10.20 -11.46
CA SER A 75 -11.08 9.35 -10.26
C SER A 75 -11.14 10.15 -8.95
N VAL A 76 -10.49 11.30 -8.90
CA VAL A 76 -10.46 12.17 -7.70
C VAL A 76 -11.53 13.26 -7.70
N ALA A 77 -12.45 13.26 -8.67
CA ALA A 77 -13.48 14.30 -8.81
C ALA A 77 -14.35 14.49 -7.55
N LEU A 78 -14.58 13.41 -6.81
CA LEU A 78 -15.35 13.42 -5.56
C LEU A 78 -14.69 14.25 -4.43
N LEU A 79 -13.36 14.52 -4.49
CA LEU A 79 -12.63 15.26 -3.46
C LEU A 79 -12.84 16.78 -3.54
N GLY A 80 -13.68 17.25 -4.46
CA GLY A 80 -14.11 18.64 -4.54
C GLY A 80 -13.16 19.55 -5.31
N GLN A 81 -13.67 20.75 -5.60
CA GLN A 81 -13.08 21.66 -6.57
C GLN A 81 -11.63 22.06 -6.23
N GLU A 82 -11.33 22.37 -4.98
CA GLU A 82 -9.97 22.80 -4.58
C GLU A 82 -8.91 21.70 -4.86
N TYR A 83 -9.26 20.44 -4.55
CA TYR A 83 -8.36 19.31 -4.77
C TYR A 83 -8.19 19.07 -6.28
N VAL A 84 -9.28 19.03 -7.02
CA VAL A 84 -9.30 18.77 -8.47
C VAL A 84 -8.51 19.83 -9.24
N GLU A 85 -8.70 21.11 -8.96
CA GLU A 85 -7.96 22.20 -9.62
C GLU A 85 -6.44 22.12 -9.34
N ALA A 86 -6.05 21.78 -8.12
CA ALA A 86 -4.64 21.60 -7.77
C ALA A 86 -4.04 20.35 -8.44
N TYR A 87 -4.79 19.25 -8.48
CA TYR A 87 -4.42 18.01 -9.14
C TYR A 87 -4.24 18.23 -10.65
N GLU A 88 -5.21 18.85 -11.32
CA GLU A 88 -5.16 19.19 -12.74
C GLU A 88 -3.97 20.12 -13.06
N LYS A 89 -3.72 21.12 -12.21
CA LYS A 89 -2.53 21.96 -12.33
C LYS A 89 -1.25 21.13 -12.25
N GLY A 90 -1.16 20.19 -11.32
CA GLY A 90 0.00 19.29 -11.20
C GLY A 90 0.23 18.46 -12.45
N LEU A 91 -0.83 17.88 -13.00
CA LEU A 91 -0.78 17.06 -14.22
C LEU A 91 -0.39 17.84 -15.49
N ASN A 92 -0.76 19.11 -15.58
CA ASN A 92 -0.59 19.93 -16.78
C ASN A 92 0.54 20.97 -16.69
N SER A 93 1.25 21.02 -15.55
CA SER A 93 2.42 21.87 -15.38
C SER A 93 3.70 21.03 -15.27
N ARG A 94 4.79 21.64 -14.85
CA ARG A 94 6.09 20.98 -14.77
C ARG A 94 6.36 20.28 -13.41
N TRP A 95 5.31 19.70 -12.79
CA TRP A 95 5.51 18.94 -11.56
C TRP A 95 6.10 17.56 -11.85
N ILE A 96 5.80 16.98 -13.03
CA ILE A 96 6.10 15.58 -13.34
C ILE A 96 7.19 15.49 -14.41
N ASP A 97 8.26 14.79 -14.09
CA ASP A 97 9.23 14.28 -15.06
C ASP A 97 8.81 12.86 -15.47
N VAL A 98 8.25 12.75 -16.67
CA VAL A 98 7.36 11.63 -17.04
C VAL A 98 8.12 10.39 -17.52
N TYR A 99 9.02 10.57 -18.51
CA TYR A 99 9.55 9.45 -19.26
C TYR A 99 10.96 9.06 -18.84
N GLU A 100 11.30 7.79 -19.07
CA GLU A 100 12.65 7.30 -18.94
C GLU A 100 13.63 8.08 -19.84
N ASN A 101 14.82 8.32 -19.32
CA ASN A 101 15.94 8.85 -20.10
C ASN A 101 17.28 8.40 -19.51
N GLU A 102 18.37 8.60 -20.25
CA GLU A 102 19.71 8.20 -19.84
C GLU A 102 20.13 8.88 -18.52
N GLY A 103 20.61 8.08 -17.58
CA GLY A 103 21.05 8.54 -16.26
C GLY A 103 19.92 8.78 -15.23
N LYS A 104 18.64 8.64 -15.61
CA LYS A 104 17.52 8.75 -14.70
C LYS A 104 17.39 7.49 -13.85
N ARG A 105 17.14 7.65 -12.54
CA ARG A 105 16.87 6.52 -11.63
C ARG A 105 15.59 5.80 -12.03
N SER A 106 15.60 4.47 -11.90
CA SER A 106 14.39 3.64 -12.04
C SER A 106 13.40 3.89 -10.90
N GLY A 107 12.16 3.44 -11.09
CA GLY A 107 11.05 3.62 -10.15
C GLY A 107 10.37 4.97 -10.29
N ALA A 108 9.62 5.35 -9.26
CA ALA A 108 8.94 6.64 -9.16
C ALA A 108 9.08 7.19 -7.74
N TYR A 109 8.98 8.48 -7.56
CA TYR A 109 8.85 9.10 -6.24
C TYR A 109 8.29 10.52 -6.34
N SER A 110 7.68 10.99 -5.27
CA SER A 110 7.23 12.38 -5.10
C SER A 110 8.04 13.07 -4.01
N SER A 111 8.40 14.33 -4.25
CA SER A 111 9.09 15.18 -3.28
C SER A 111 8.32 16.47 -3.05
N GLY A 112 7.80 16.65 -1.83
CA GLY A 112 7.11 17.86 -1.42
C GLY A 112 8.08 19.03 -1.21
N GLN A 113 7.91 20.09 -2.00
CA GLN A 113 8.72 21.29 -1.90
C GLN A 113 7.85 22.53 -1.68
N ARG A 114 8.46 23.62 -1.24
CA ARG A 114 7.73 24.87 -0.94
C ARG A 114 7.07 25.50 -2.16
N VAL A 115 7.69 25.42 -3.33
CA VAL A 115 7.19 26.00 -4.57
C VAL A 115 6.05 25.18 -5.18
N HIS A 116 6.25 23.90 -5.30
CA HIS A 116 5.30 22.86 -5.68
C HIS A 116 5.94 21.50 -5.47
N PRO A 117 5.18 20.40 -5.43
CA PRO A 117 5.76 19.06 -5.46
C PRO A 117 6.50 18.77 -6.77
N PHE A 118 7.48 17.88 -6.71
CA PHE A 118 8.17 17.32 -7.87
C PHE A 118 7.96 15.82 -7.89
N VAL A 119 7.53 15.30 -9.03
CA VAL A 119 7.25 13.89 -9.25
C VAL A 119 8.20 13.36 -10.31
N LEU A 120 8.94 12.31 -9.99
CA LEU A 120 9.74 11.55 -10.95
C LEU A 120 8.98 10.28 -11.30
N MET A 121 8.84 10.01 -12.60
CA MET A 121 8.26 8.79 -13.14
C MET A 121 9.11 8.19 -14.24
N ASN A 122 8.88 6.92 -14.54
CA ASN A 122 9.35 6.22 -15.73
C ASN A 122 8.13 5.60 -16.41
N PHE A 123 7.29 6.46 -17.03
CA PHE A 123 6.00 6.07 -17.58
C PHE A 123 6.14 5.18 -18.82
N ALA A 124 5.66 3.94 -18.73
CA ALA A 124 5.83 2.90 -19.76
C ALA A 124 4.57 2.61 -20.60
N ASN A 125 3.56 3.48 -20.57
CA ASN A 125 2.28 3.31 -21.26
C ASN A 125 1.50 2.03 -20.87
N SER A 126 1.62 1.61 -19.63
CA SER A 126 0.93 0.46 -19.05
C SER A 126 -0.04 0.89 -17.95
N LEU A 127 -0.95 -0.02 -17.57
CA LEU A 127 -1.86 0.20 -16.45
C LEU A 127 -1.09 0.36 -15.13
N ASP A 128 -0.01 -0.39 -14.92
CA ASP A 128 0.83 -0.25 -13.71
C ASP A 128 1.41 1.16 -13.58
N THR A 129 1.85 1.76 -14.72
CA THR A 129 2.36 3.12 -14.69
C THR A 129 1.27 4.18 -14.58
N GLU A 130 0.02 3.86 -14.90
CA GLU A 130 -1.14 4.70 -14.60
C GLU A 130 -1.46 4.68 -13.09
N PHE A 131 -1.46 3.52 -12.45
CA PHE A 131 -1.57 3.43 -10.99
C PHE A 131 -0.41 4.14 -10.29
N THR A 132 0.81 4.00 -10.80
CA THR A 132 1.97 4.76 -10.31
C THR A 132 1.75 6.27 -10.41
N LEU A 133 1.15 6.76 -11.50
CA LEU A 133 0.80 8.19 -11.63
C LEU A 133 -0.20 8.63 -10.54
N ALA A 134 -1.25 7.85 -10.30
CA ALA A 134 -2.23 8.15 -9.26
C ALA A 134 -1.59 8.15 -7.87
N HIS A 135 -0.71 7.18 -7.60
CA HIS A 135 0.06 7.04 -6.37
C HIS A 135 0.94 8.29 -6.10
N GLU A 136 1.82 8.61 -7.02
CA GLU A 136 2.75 9.74 -6.88
C GLU A 136 2.03 11.09 -6.81
N MET A 137 0.92 11.22 -7.52
CA MET A 137 0.07 12.39 -7.40
C MET A 137 -0.66 12.45 -6.06
N GLY A 138 -0.96 11.32 -5.42
CA GLY A 138 -1.46 11.27 -4.04
C GLY A 138 -0.47 11.88 -3.05
N HIS A 139 0.80 11.48 -3.11
CA HIS A 139 1.88 12.11 -2.33
C HIS A 139 2.03 13.59 -2.65
N ALA A 140 2.01 13.94 -3.93
CA ALA A 140 2.12 15.32 -4.37
C ALA A 140 1.00 16.19 -3.79
N MET A 141 -0.23 15.70 -3.81
CA MET A 141 -1.39 16.42 -3.28
C MET A 141 -1.36 16.52 -1.75
N HIS A 142 -0.95 15.48 -1.03
CA HIS A 142 -0.75 15.55 0.43
C HIS A 142 0.27 16.63 0.76
N SER A 143 1.43 16.62 0.11
CA SER A 143 2.49 17.61 0.31
C SER A 143 2.05 19.03 -0.09
N TYR A 144 1.29 19.17 -1.17
CA TYR A 144 0.75 20.45 -1.63
C TYR A 144 -0.25 21.03 -0.62
N MET A 145 -1.22 20.22 -0.19
CA MET A 145 -2.25 20.66 0.77
C MET A 145 -1.62 21.00 2.12
N SER A 146 -0.74 20.15 2.64
CA SER A 146 -0.03 20.43 3.88
C SER A 146 0.81 21.72 3.78
N THR A 147 1.57 21.90 2.70
CA THR A 147 2.38 23.13 2.49
C THR A 147 1.54 24.39 2.36
N LYS A 148 0.35 24.28 1.76
CA LYS A 148 -0.57 25.42 1.57
C LYS A 148 -1.20 25.89 2.88
N TYR A 149 -1.50 24.96 3.80
CA TYR A 149 -2.29 25.25 5.00
C TYR A 149 -1.47 25.31 6.28
N GLN A 150 -0.23 24.80 6.30
CA GLN A 150 0.59 24.75 7.49
C GLN A 150 1.78 25.71 7.45
N ALA A 151 2.23 26.10 8.63
CA ALA A 151 3.49 26.82 8.80
C ALA A 151 4.67 25.97 8.29
N PRO A 152 5.80 26.57 7.87
CA PRO A 152 6.95 25.85 7.33
C PRO A 152 7.50 24.73 8.23
N LEU A 153 7.34 24.83 9.53
CA LEU A 153 7.79 23.83 10.51
C LEU A 153 6.81 22.64 10.60
N ASP A 154 5.54 22.87 10.34
CA ASP A 154 4.47 21.87 10.55
C ASP A 154 4.01 21.21 9.25
N ARG A 155 4.54 21.61 8.09
CA ARG A 155 4.09 21.14 6.79
C ARG A 155 4.50 19.71 6.44
N HIS A 156 5.53 19.18 7.11
CA HIS A 156 6.04 17.83 6.81
C HIS A 156 5.34 16.80 7.69
N TYR A 157 4.50 15.98 7.06
CA TYR A 157 3.86 14.86 7.73
C TYR A 157 4.85 13.71 8.00
N LYS A 158 4.53 12.88 8.99
CA LYS A 158 5.37 11.74 9.37
C LYS A 158 5.20 10.59 8.36
N ILE A 159 6.24 9.77 8.26
CA ILE A 159 6.28 8.62 7.33
C ILE A 159 5.11 7.65 7.54
N PHE A 160 4.64 7.47 8.76
CA PHE A 160 3.49 6.62 9.12
C PHE A 160 2.23 6.91 8.29
N VAL A 161 2.01 8.15 7.90
CA VAL A 161 0.84 8.56 7.09
C VAL A 161 1.20 8.89 5.63
N ALA A 162 2.45 8.69 5.24
CA ALA A 162 2.91 9.08 3.91
C ALA A 162 2.17 8.32 2.80
N GLU A 163 2.00 7.00 2.97
CA GLU A 163 1.36 6.14 1.97
C GLU A 163 -0.17 6.20 1.97
N VAL A 164 -0.78 6.91 2.91
CA VAL A 164 -2.25 6.95 3.02
C VAL A 164 -2.88 7.66 1.82
N ALA A 165 -2.35 8.82 1.45
CA ALA A 165 -2.92 9.60 0.34
C ALA A 165 -2.64 8.97 -1.03
N SER A 166 -1.46 8.39 -1.22
CA SER A 166 -1.07 7.70 -2.44
C SER A 166 -1.94 6.47 -2.68
N THR A 167 -2.07 5.62 -1.67
CA THR A 167 -2.90 4.40 -1.74
C THR A 167 -4.39 4.72 -1.84
N CYS A 168 -4.89 5.78 -1.19
CA CYS A 168 -6.26 6.25 -1.42
C CYS A 168 -6.51 6.62 -2.88
N ASN A 169 -5.59 7.34 -3.51
CA ASN A 169 -5.73 7.70 -4.93
C ASN A 169 -5.73 6.47 -5.85
N GLU A 170 -4.92 5.45 -5.55
CA GLU A 170 -4.97 4.19 -6.29
C GLU A 170 -6.32 3.50 -6.13
N ALA A 171 -6.88 3.45 -4.92
CA ALA A 171 -8.19 2.87 -4.66
C ALA A 171 -9.33 3.63 -5.37
N LEU A 172 -9.24 4.96 -5.43
CA LEU A 172 -10.19 5.78 -6.19
C LEU A 172 -10.06 5.55 -7.70
N LEU A 173 -8.83 5.42 -8.22
CA LEU A 173 -8.61 5.08 -9.63
C LEU A 173 -9.13 3.68 -9.96
N MET A 174 -8.90 2.71 -9.08
CA MET A 174 -9.42 1.35 -9.20
C MET A 174 -10.96 1.36 -9.34
N ASP A 175 -11.65 2.03 -8.43
CA ASP A 175 -13.12 2.16 -8.45
C ASP A 175 -13.60 2.85 -9.74
N TYR A 176 -12.92 3.94 -10.14
CA TYR A 176 -13.24 4.64 -11.38
C TYR A 176 -13.11 3.73 -12.60
N LEU A 177 -11.97 3.06 -12.79
CA LEU A 177 -11.71 2.19 -13.94
C LEU A 177 -12.70 1.02 -14.00
N ARG A 178 -13.04 0.44 -12.86
CA ARG A 178 -14.04 -0.63 -12.76
C ARG A 178 -15.43 -0.18 -13.22
N LYS A 179 -15.82 1.06 -12.93
CA LYS A 179 -17.07 1.65 -13.40
C LYS A 179 -17.09 2.00 -14.89
N GLN A 180 -15.91 2.19 -15.52
CA GLN A 180 -15.81 2.55 -16.94
C GLN A 180 -15.90 1.35 -17.90
N SER A 181 -15.69 0.13 -17.44
CA SER A 181 -15.66 -1.05 -18.30
C SER A 181 -16.43 -2.22 -17.69
N LEU A 182 -17.28 -2.84 -18.50
CA LEU A 182 -17.99 -4.09 -18.16
C LEU A 182 -17.29 -5.33 -18.76
N ASP A 183 -16.10 -5.18 -19.37
CA ASP A 183 -15.34 -6.32 -19.89
C ASP A 183 -14.87 -7.20 -18.72
N PRO A 184 -15.34 -8.47 -18.64
CA PRO A 184 -14.98 -9.35 -17.52
C PRO A 184 -13.47 -9.59 -17.39
N LYS A 185 -12.73 -9.62 -18.50
CA LYS A 185 -11.27 -9.80 -18.49
C LYS A 185 -10.57 -8.58 -17.86
N PHE A 186 -11.03 -7.39 -18.19
CA PHE A 186 -10.50 -6.16 -17.62
C PHE A 186 -10.87 -6.06 -16.12
N GLN A 187 -12.09 -6.42 -15.74
CA GLN A 187 -12.48 -6.49 -14.33
C GLN A 187 -11.60 -7.48 -13.55
N ALA A 188 -11.42 -8.70 -14.07
CA ALA A 188 -10.56 -9.69 -13.44
C ALA A 188 -9.10 -9.21 -13.31
N TYR A 189 -8.58 -8.53 -14.35
CA TYR A 189 -7.24 -7.95 -14.29
C TYR A 189 -7.10 -6.91 -13.19
N LEU A 190 -8.06 -5.98 -13.09
CA LEU A 190 -8.07 -4.94 -12.06
C LEU A 190 -8.17 -5.55 -10.65
N ILE A 191 -9.05 -6.53 -10.45
CA ILE A 191 -9.20 -7.21 -9.16
C ILE A 191 -7.92 -7.96 -8.79
N ASN A 192 -7.30 -8.67 -9.76
CA ASN A 192 -6.03 -9.35 -9.53
C ASN A 192 -4.92 -8.35 -9.12
N HIS A 193 -4.82 -7.22 -9.81
CA HIS A 193 -3.87 -6.17 -9.44
C HIS A 193 -4.08 -5.70 -8.00
N PHE A 194 -5.34 -5.50 -7.60
CA PHE A 194 -5.66 -5.04 -6.25
C PHE A 194 -5.38 -6.12 -5.18
N MET A 195 -5.72 -7.39 -5.44
CA MET A 195 -5.37 -8.51 -4.55
C MET A 195 -3.87 -8.65 -4.34
N GLU A 196 -3.06 -8.42 -5.39
CA GLU A 196 -1.60 -8.42 -5.27
C GLU A 196 -1.08 -7.28 -4.38
N GLN A 197 -1.72 -6.12 -4.37
CA GLN A 197 -1.39 -5.04 -3.43
C GLN A 197 -1.62 -5.47 -1.98
N PHE A 198 -2.72 -6.16 -1.66
CA PHE A 198 -2.94 -6.73 -0.32
C PHE A 198 -1.85 -7.73 0.05
N ARG A 199 -1.54 -8.67 -0.85
CA ARG A 199 -0.50 -9.67 -0.60
C ARG A 199 0.86 -9.04 -0.32
N THR A 200 1.27 -8.06 -1.11
CA THR A 200 2.62 -7.47 -1.05
C THR A 200 2.76 -6.36 -0.02
N THR A 201 1.69 -5.61 0.25
CA THR A 201 1.75 -4.41 1.09
C THR A 201 1.13 -4.63 2.48
N LEU A 202 0.18 -5.56 2.62
CA LEU A 202 -0.36 -5.93 3.93
C LEU A 202 0.33 -7.19 4.47
N PHE A 203 0.08 -8.35 3.88
CA PHE A 203 0.54 -9.63 4.42
C PHE A 203 2.05 -9.75 4.49
N ARG A 204 2.74 -9.48 3.38
CA ARG A 204 4.20 -9.57 3.32
C ARG A 204 4.89 -8.57 4.23
N GLN A 205 4.37 -7.36 4.36
CA GLN A 205 4.99 -6.35 5.21
C GLN A 205 4.76 -6.63 6.70
N CYS A 206 3.65 -7.28 7.06
CA CYS A 206 3.46 -7.80 8.41
C CYS A 206 4.48 -8.89 8.75
N MET A 207 4.71 -9.83 7.85
CA MET A 207 5.75 -10.84 8.00
C MET A 207 7.14 -10.21 8.16
N PHE A 208 7.45 -9.18 7.38
CA PHE A 208 8.70 -8.44 7.51
C PHE A 208 8.83 -7.73 8.86
N ALA A 209 7.75 -7.13 9.33
CA ALA A 209 7.73 -6.47 10.64
C ALA A 209 7.92 -7.48 11.79
N GLU A 210 7.33 -8.67 11.70
CA GLU A 210 7.53 -9.74 12.68
C GLU A 210 8.97 -10.26 12.65
N PHE A 211 9.56 -10.42 11.46
CA PHE A 211 10.99 -10.76 11.34
C PHE A 211 11.87 -9.70 12.02
N GLU A 212 11.62 -8.42 11.74
CA GLU A 212 12.36 -7.31 12.34
C GLU A 212 12.20 -7.29 13.87
N LYS A 213 11.00 -7.52 14.39
CA LYS A 213 10.72 -7.65 15.81
C LYS A 213 11.55 -8.77 16.45
N ILE A 214 11.49 -9.98 15.89
CA ILE A 214 12.19 -11.16 16.43
C ILE A 214 13.71 -10.93 16.48
N ILE A 215 14.31 -10.40 15.42
CA ILE A 215 15.76 -10.19 15.40
C ILE A 215 16.22 -9.09 16.38
N ASN A 216 15.42 -8.05 16.56
CA ASN A 216 15.70 -7.01 17.53
C ASN A 216 15.54 -7.51 18.97
N GLU A 217 14.51 -8.31 19.30
CA GLU A 217 14.33 -8.93 20.61
C GLU A 217 15.48 -9.87 20.96
N LYS A 218 15.89 -10.72 20.02
CA LYS A 218 17.06 -11.61 20.18
C LYS A 218 18.33 -10.82 20.47
N THR A 219 18.56 -9.75 19.71
CA THR A 219 19.71 -8.86 19.91
C THR A 219 19.68 -8.18 21.27
N ALA A 220 18.53 -7.69 21.72
CA ALA A 220 18.32 -7.09 23.04
C ALA A 220 18.60 -8.09 24.18
N ASN A 221 18.30 -9.38 23.96
CA ASN A 221 18.58 -10.47 24.87
C ASN A 221 20.04 -10.99 24.78
N ASN A 222 20.92 -10.34 24.02
CA ASN A 222 22.30 -10.75 23.77
C ASN A 222 22.43 -12.13 23.08
N GLU A 223 21.44 -12.55 22.31
CA GLU A 223 21.53 -13.75 21.48
C GLU A 223 22.33 -13.44 20.19
N VAL A 224 23.14 -14.42 19.76
CA VAL A 224 23.97 -14.26 18.57
C VAL A 224 23.10 -14.57 17.32
N LEU A 225 23.02 -13.59 16.42
CA LEU A 225 22.39 -13.77 15.12
C LEU A 225 23.44 -14.19 14.08
N THR A 226 23.31 -15.42 13.60
CA THR A 226 24.07 -15.92 12.46
C THR A 226 23.20 -15.91 11.21
N SER A 227 23.81 -16.06 10.02
CA SER A 227 23.05 -16.23 8.76
C SER A 227 22.06 -17.40 8.85
N ASP A 228 22.48 -18.53 9.44
CA ASP A 228 21.64 -19.70 9.58
C ASP A 228 20.44 -19.43 10.50
N THR A 229 20.65 -18.71 11.61
CA THR A 229 19.56 -18.29 12.51
C THR A 229 18.57 -17.39 11.78
N LEU A 230 19.05 -16.42 11.01
CA LEU A 230 18.20 -15.50 10.25
C LEU A 230 17.42 -16.23 9.16
N ASN A 231 18.09 -17.12 8.43
CA ASN A 231 17.44 -17.96 7.39
C ASN A 231 16.33 -18.81 7.99
N GLN A 232 16.58 -19.43 9.15
CA GLN A 232 15.58 -20.28 9.81
C GLN A 232 14.36 -19.46 10.26
N ILE A 233 14.58 -18.30 10.92
CA ILE A 233 13.49 -17.41 11.32
C ILE A 233 12.65 -16.98 10.11
N TYR A 234 13.33 -16.59 9.02
CA TYR A 234 12.64 -16.12 7.82
C TYR A 234 11.87 -17.23 7.11
N ALA A 235 12.42 -18.45 7.03
CA ALA A 235 11.73 -19.62 6.49
C ALA A 235 10.49 -20.00 7.32
N ASP A 236 10.62 -19.98 8.67
CA ASP A 236 9.51 -20.29 9.57
C ASP A 236 8.38 -19.28 9.46
N LEU A 237 8.72 -17.99 9.31
CA LEU A 237 7.72 -16.93 9.06
C LEU A 237 7.03 -17.10 7.70
N ASN A 238 7.77 -17.45 6.64
CA ASN A 238 7.14 -17.73 5.35
C ASN A 238 6.15 -18.90 5.46
N LYS A 239 6.52 -20.02 6.10
CA LYS A 239 5.60 -21.14 6.35
C LYS A 239 4.38 -20.72 7.16
N PHE A 240 4.60 -19.87 8.16
CA PHE A 240 3.54 -19.39 9.01
C PHE A 240 2.51 -18.50 8.28
N TYR A 241 2.99 -17.56 7.44
CA TYR A 241 2.11 -16.59 6.77
C TYR A 241 1.46 -17.15 5.51
N TYR A 242 2.14 -18.02 4.77
CA TYR A 242 1.66 -18.57 3.50
C TYR A 242 1.05 -19.97 3.61
N GLY A 243 0.99 -20.54 4.82
CA GLY A 243 0.38 -21.83 5.08
C GLY A 243 1.26 -23.04 4.71
N GLU A 244 0.77 -24.24 5.05
CA GLU A 244 1.50 -25.48 4.82
C GLU A 244 1.41 -25.97 3.36
N ASP A 245 0.47 -25.44 2.58
CA ASP A 245 0.26 -25.81 1.18
C ASP A 245 1.25 -25.15 0.22
N VAL A 246 1.98 -24.12 0.68
CA VAL A 246 3.04 -23.46 -0.10
C VAL A 246 4.40 -24.06 0.21
N ILE A 247 5.09 -24.50 -0.82
CA ILE A 247 6.47 -24.97 -0.69
C ILE A 247 7.39 -23.77 -0.50
N VAL A 248 8.00 -23.70 0.69
CA VAL A 248 9.00 -22.69 1.02
C VAL A 248 10.36 -23.22 0.60
N ASP A 249 10.83 -22.77 -0.55
CA ASP A 249 12.11 -23.15 -1.12
C ASP A 249 13.28 -22.61 -0.31
N ASP A 250 14.44 -23.27 -0.35
CA ASP A 250 15.63 -22.86 0.43
C ASP A 250 16.08 -21.44 0.08
N GLU A 251 15.93 -21.01 -1.17
CA GLU A 251 16.34 -19.72 -1.68
C GLU A 251 15.58 -18.56 -1.02
N ILE A 252 14.27 -18.76 -0.74
CA ILE A 252 13.46 -17.71 -0.11
C ILE A 252 13.89 -17.43 1.33
N SER A 253 14.49 -18.42 2.00
CA SER A 253 14.99 -18.25 3.36
C SER A 253 16.04 -17.15 3.49
N MET A 254 16.75 -16.84 2.40
CA MET A 254 17.78 -15.81 2.34
C MET A 254 17.29 -14.45 1.82
N GLU A 255 15.99 -14.33 1.51
CA GLU A 255 15.44 -13.09 0.93
C GLU A 255 15.67 -11.86 1.82
N TRP A 256 15.66 -12.02 3.14
CA TRP A 256 15.91 -10.94 4.09
C TRP A 256 17.20 -10.16 3.79
N ALA A 257 18.24 -10.82 3.27
CA ALA A 257 19.55 -10.21 3.01
C ALA A 257 19.50 -9.14 1.90
N ARG A 258 18.54 -9.23 0.98
CA ARG A 258 18.37 -8.27 -0.13
C ARG A 258 17.41 -7.12 0.17
N ILE A 259 16.70 -7.15 1.31
CA ILE A 259 15.71 -6.15 1.68
C ILE A 259 16.37 -4.97 2.38
N PRO A 260 16.56 -3.82 1.72
CA PRO A 260 17.28 -2.69 2.32
C PRO A 260 16.53 -2.05 3.48
N HIS A 261 15.21 -2.25 3.57
CA HIS A 261 14.37 -1.68 4.61
C HIS A 261 14.68 -2.24 6.02
N PHE A 262 15.21 -3.45 6.13
CA PHE A 262 15.65 -3.99 7.42
C PHE A 262 16.86 -3.25 8.03
N TYR A 263 17.51 -2.41 7.25
CA TYR A 263 18.55 -1.49 7.74
C TYR A 263 18.00 -0.11 8.12
N MET A 264 16.68 0.09 8.03
CA MET A 264 15.95 1.33 8.34
C MET A 264 15.08 1.15 9.58
N ASN A 265 15.63 0.75 10.66
CA ASN A 265 15.06 0.54 12.00
C ASN A 265 13.53 0.79 12.14
N PHE A 266 12.75 -0.27 12.22
CA PHE A 266 11.29 -0.24 12.35
C PHE A 266 10.56 0.55 11.26
N TYR A 267 10.95 0.33 10.01
CA TYR A 267 10.35 1.02 8.88
C TYR A 267 9.17 0.25 8.25
N VAL A 268 9.30 -1.08 8.11
CA VAL A 268 8.42 -1.87 7.22
C VAL A 268 6.97 -1.98 7.66
N TYR A 269 6.68 -1.94 8.96
CA TYR A 269 5.29 -2.04 9.46
C TYR A 269 4.41 -0.90 8.95
N GLN A 270 4.99 0.25 8.65
CA GLN A 270 4.29 1.44 8.17
C GLN A 270 3.60 1.23 6.83
N TYR A 271 4.06 0.28 6.03
CA TYR A 271 3.36 -0.12 4.81
C TYR A 271 2.01 -0.78 5.12
N ALA A 272 1.99 -1.74 6.03
CA ALA A 272 0.77 -2.45 6.39
C ALA A 272 -0.26 -1.54 7.09
N THR A 273 0.20 -0.70 8.03
CA THR A 273 -0.67 0.25 8.74
C THR A 273 -1.19 1.34 7.80
N GLY A 274 -0.31 1.92 6.97
CA GLY A 274 -0.68 2.93 5.97
C GLY A 274 -1.67 2.39 4.94
N PHE A 275 -1.46 1.16 4.45
CA PHE A 275 -2.36 0.49 3.53
C PHE A 275 -3.73 0.23 4.16
N SER A 276 -3.79 -0.32 5.37
CA SER A 276 -5.06 -0.57 6.07
C SER A 276 -5.83 0.73 6.33
N ALA A 277 -5.15 1.78 6.76
CA ALA A 277 -5.76 3.10 6.93
C ALA A 277 -6.30 3.66 5.61
N ALA A 278 -5.55 3.51 4.51
CA ALA A 278 -5.96 3.95 3.19
C ALA A 278 -7.18 3.18 2.67
N MET A 279 -7.24 1.86 2.89
CA MET A 279 -8.41 1.06 2.53
C MET A 279 -9.65 1.52 3.30
N ALA A 280 -9.57 1.70 4.62
CA ALA A 280 -10.67 2.19 5.42
C ALA A 280 -11.12 3.61 4.99
N LEU A 281 -10.18 4.51 4.68
CA LEU A 281 -10.49 5.85 4.19
C LEU A 281 -11.09 5.83 2.79
N SER A 282 -10.57 5.03 1.86
CA SER A 282 -11.11 4.94 0.50
C SER A 282 -12.56 4.46 0.49
N GLN A 283 -12.92 3.49 1.35
CA GLN A 283 -14.32 3.05 1.50
C GLN A 283 -15.22 4.19 2.02
N LYS A 284 -14.73 4.99 2.96
CA LYS A 284 -15.45 6.19 3.42
C LYS A 284 -15.60 7.25 2.33
N LEU A 285 -14.59 7.45 1.51
CA LEU A 285 -14.64 8.39 0.39
C LEU A 285 -15.62 7.94 -0.69
N LEU A 286 -15.68 6.63 -1.00
CA LEU A 286 -16.50 6.07 -2.06
C LEU A 286 -17.97 5.88 -1.65
N HIS A 287 -18.23 5.56 -0.39
CA HIS A 287 -19.54 5.14 0.10
C HIS A 287 -20.09 5.97 1.26
N GLY A 288 -19.27 6.85 1.83
CA GLY A 288 -19.62 7.70 2.96
C GLY A 288 -20.37 8.98 2.57
N THR A 289 -20.18 9.99 3.37
CA THR A 289 -20.89 11.28 3.26
C THR A 289 -19.91 12.41 2.88
N GLN A 290 -20.46 13.60 2.60
CA GLN A 290 -19.65 14.80 2.39
C GLN A 290 -18.76 15.13 3.62
N ALA A 291 -19.22 14.79 4.83
CA ALA A 291 -18.43 14.99 6.04
C ALA A 291 -17.17 14.10 6.08
N ASP A 292 -17.23 12.88 5.53
CA ASP A 292 -16.06 11.99 5.43
C ASP A 292 -15.02 12.55 4.45
N ILE A 293 -15.47 13.14 3.34
CA ILE A 293 -14.58 13.82 2.37
C ILE A 293 -13.91 15.03 3.04
N GLU A 294 -14.66 15.85 3.77
CA GLU A 294 -14.12 17.02 4.48
C GLU A 294 -13.12 16.61 5.58
N ALA A 295 -13.38 15.52 6.28
CA ALA A 295 -12.48 14.96 7.28
C ALA A 295 -11.16 14.50 6.65
N TYR A 296 -11.21 13.79 5.51
CA TYR A 296 -10.04 13.39 4.74
C TYR A 296 -9.24 14.59 4.22
N LEU A 297 -9.91 15.59 3.65
CA LEU A 297 -9.24 16.81 3.20
C LEU A 297 -8.60 17.58 4.36
N SER A 298 -9.21 17.57 5.53
CA SER A 298 -8.65 18.18 6.75
C SER A 298 -7.40 17.44 7.21
N PHE A 299 -7.38 16.11 7.10
CA PHE A 299 -6.19 15.28 7.33
C PHE A 299 -5.04 15.70 6.39
N LEU A 300 -5.27 15.77 5.08
CA LEU A 300 -4.26 16.18 4.09
C LEU A 300 -3.69 17.59 4.36
N LYS A 301 -4.50 18.48 4.93
CA LYS A 301 -4.13 19.85 5.25
C LYS A 301 -3.34 19.99 6.56
N SER A 302 -3.24 18.95 7.37
CA SER A 302 -2.79 19.04 8.77
C SER A 302 -1.27 18.94 8.98
N GLY A 303 -0.51 18.43 8.01
CA GLY A 303 0.95 18.24 8.16
C GLY A 303 1.31 17.40 9.38
N CYS A 304 2.18 17.90 10.26
CA CYS A 304 2.57 17.24 11.52
C CYS A 304 2.05 17.96 12.78
N THR A 305 0.92 18.65 12.68
CA THR A 305 0.31 19.39 13.83
C THR A 305 -0.20 18.48 14.95
N LYS A 306 -0.36 17.21 14.67
CA LYS A 306 -0.79 16.15 15.61
C LYS A 306 0.03 14.89 15.37
N SER A 307 -0.09 13.92 16.29
CA SER A 307 0.48 12.59 16.06
C SER A 307 -0.20 11.89 14.87
N PRO A 308 0.48 10.97 14.16
CA PRO A 308 -0.10 10.23 13.03
C PRO A 308 -1.44 9.56 13.34
N VAL A 309 -1.56 8.91 14.50
CA VAL A 309 -2.79 8.25 14.94
C VAL A 309 -3.92 9.25 15.17
N GLU A 310 -3.64 10.41 15.76
CA GLU A 310 -4.64 11.47 15.94
C GLU A 310 -5.08 12.07 14.60
N LEU A 311 -4.17 12.22 13.64
CA LEU A 311 -4.50 12.69 12.29
C LEU A 311 -5.45 11.71 11.57
N LEU A 312 -5.18 10.41 11.64
CA LEU A 312 -6.05 9.39 11.06
C LEU A 312 -7.39 9.31 11.79
N ARG A 313 -7.38 9.46 13.12
CA ARG A 313 -8.62 9.51 13.93
C ARG A 313 -9.49 10.72 13.56
N MET A 314 -8.90 11.87 13.24
CA MET A 314 -9.61 13.02 12.67
C MET A 314 -10.26 12.70 11.31
N ALA A 315 -9.62 11.91 10.49
CA ALA A 315 -10.17 11.43 9.22
C ALA A 315 -11.20 10.29 9.39
N GLY A 316 -11.46 9.85 10.64
CA GLY A 316 -12.44 8.83 10.97
C GLY A 316 -11.91 7.41 10.95
N VAL A 317 -10.58 7.22 11.04
CA VAL A 317 -9.92 5.90 11.11
C VAL A 317 -9.06 5.84 12.37
N ASP A 318 -9.39 4.93 13.29
CA ASP A 318 -8.64 4.73 14.52
C ASP A 318 -7.69 3.54 14.41
N MET A 319 -6.41 3.81 14.15
CA MET A 319 -5.38 2.80 14.05
C MET A 319 -4.97 2.19 15.41
N ALA A 320 -5.47 2.72 16.52
CA ALA A 320 -5.33 2.06 17.83
C ALA A 320 -6.40 0.96 18.07
N SER A 321 -7.23 0.67 17.07
CA SER A 321 -8.20 -0.43 17.09
C SER A 321 -7.95 -1.42 15.95
N PRO A 322 -8.34 -2.69 16.07
CA PRO A 322 -8.17 -3.69 15.01
C PRO A 322 -9.06 -3.43 13.78
N LYS A 323 -10.08 -2.59 13.91
CA LYS A 323 -11.12 -2.38 12.89
C LYS A 323 -10.60 -2.04 11.48
N PRO A 324 -9.65 -1.09 11.29
CA PRO A 324 -9.17 -0.77 9.94
C PRO A 324 -8.50 -1.96 9.23
N ILE A 325 -7.86 -2.83 10.01
CA ILE A 325 -7.20 -4.03 9.50
C ILE A 325 -8.24 -5.10 9.18
N GLU A 326 -9.21 -5.32 10.08
CA GLU A 326 -10.34 -6.23 9.84
C GLU A 326 -11.09 -5.85 8.56
N ASP A 327 -11.41 -4.57 8.38
CA ASP A 327 -12.09 -4.06 7.18
C ASP A 327 -11.26 -4.30 5.91
N ALA A 328 -9.94 -4.13 5.98
CA ALA A 328 -9.05 -4.39 4.85
C ALA A 328 -9.08 -5.89 4.46
N ILE A 329 -9.11 -6.80 5.42
CA ILE A 329 -9.16 -8.24 5.15
C ILE A 329 -10.53 -8.65 4.61
N GLU A 330 -11.61 -8.13 5.16
CA GLU A 330 -12.96 -8.37 4.66
C GLU A 330 -13.09 -7.91 3.19
N LEU A 331 -12.48 -6.78 2.86
CA LEU A 331 -12.40 -6.31 1.47
C LEU A 331 -11.61 -7.30 0.60
N PHE A 332 -10.44 -7.75 1.05
CA PHE A 332 -9.63 -8.72 0.32
C PHE A 332 -10.39 -10.03 0.06
N ASP A 333 -11.05 -10.58 1.07
CA ASP A 333 -11.85 -11.80 0.94
C ASP A 333 -13.00 -11.62 -0.08
N SER A 334 -13.65 -10.48 -0.05
CA SER A 334 -14.71 -10.16 -1.03
C SER A 334 -14.20 -10.05 -2.47
N LEU A 335 -12.96 -9.55 -2.66
CA LEU A 335 -12.32 -9.47 -3.97
C LEU A 335 -11.99 -10.87 -4.53
N ILE A 336 -11.61 -11.81 -3.68
CA ILE A 336 -11.36 -13.21 -4.08
C ILE A 336 -12.67 -13.84 -4.60
N ASP A 337 -13.77 -13.69 -3.85
CA ASP A 337 -15.09 -14.21 -4.25
C ASP A 337 -15.57 -13.60 -5.57
N GLU A 338 -15.38 -12.29 -5.73
CA GLU A 338 -15.74 -11.58 -6.95
C GLU A 338 -14.90 -12.06 -8.14
N PHE A 339 -13.58 -12.20 -7.97
CA PHE A 339 -12.69 -12.71 -9.00
C PHE A 339 -13.13 -14.11 -9.47
N GLU A 340 -13.39 -15.02 -8.53
CA GLU A 340 -13.88 -16.35 -8.87
C GLU A 340 -15.21 -16.31 -9.64
N SER A 341 -16.10 -15.40 -9.29
CA SER A 341 -17.39 -15.24 -9.96
C SER A 341 -17.24 -14.77 -11.40
N ILE A 342 -16.29 -13.88 -11.67
CA ILE A 342 -16.03 -13.34 -13.02
C ILE A 342 -15.34 -14.38 -13.91
N MET A 343 -14.49 -15.22 -13.33
CA MET A 343 -13.67 -16.18 -14.06
C MET A 343 -14.33 -17.56 -14.25
N LYS A 344 -15.51 -17.79 -13.72
CA LYS A 344 -16.37 -18.96 -13.98
C LYS A 344 -17.08 -18.84 -15.32
#